data_4654ce01310753e80d2298d15339abd8
#
_entry.id   4654ce01310753e80d2298d15339abd8
#
_cell.length_a   1.000
_cell.length_b   1.000
_cell.length_c   1.000
_cell.angle_alpha   90.00
_cell.angle_beta   90.00
_cell.angle_gamma   90.00
#
_symmetry.space_group_name_H-M   'P 1'
#
loop_
_entity.id
_entity.type
_entity.pdbx_description
1 polymer ?
#
loop_
_entity_poly.entity_id
_entity_poly.type
_entity_poly.pdbx_seq_one_letter_code
_entity_poly.pdbx_strand_id
1 'polypeptide(L)'
;PSKERELPDWAKAIFSGGMIAAGNVREEDELNKICTMAVSNLNNYIDKIKNHEGEADMKEVIKAQNYYSEHQQKNPHTPRVMQSLGLPEEDIKLFCSDNLFPFVSENQPYL
;
A
#
# COMPACT_ATOMS: atom_id res chain seq x y z
N PRO A 1 8.49 14.24 14.97
CA PRO A 1 9.84 13.91 14.54
C PRO A 1 10.51 15.07 13.84
N SER A 2 11.75 15.29 14.19
CA SER A 2 12.53 16.42 13.69
C SER A 2 13.06 16.24 12.25
N LYS A 3 12.82 15.10 11.64
CA LYS A 3 13.27 14.78 10.27
C LYS A 3 12.17 14.09 9.49
N GLU A 4 11.86 14.63 8.32
CA GLU A 4 11.03 13.95 7.35
C GLU A 4 11.76 12.70 6.83
N ARG A 5 11.02 11.61 6.74
CA ARG A 5 11.50 10.39 6.12
C ARG A 5 11.26 10.46 4.63
N GLU A 6 12.32 10.37 3.86
CA GLU A 6 12.19 10.29 2.41
C GLU A 6 11.74 8.90 1.98
N LEU A 7 10.67 8.85 1.18
CA LEU A 7 10.17 7.60 0.63
C LEU A 7 10.96 7.20 -0.62
N PRO A 8 11.20 5.91 -0.83
CA PRO A 8 11.79 5.43 -2.08
C PRO A 8 10.86 5.67 -3.27
N ASP A 9 11.42 5.67 -4.47
CA ASP A 9 10.69 6.02 -5.69
C ASP A 9 9.47 5.12 -5.96
N TRP A 10 9.57 3.82 -5.70
CA TRP A 10 8.44 2.91 -5.86
C TRP A 10 7.25 3.28 -4.97
N ALA A 11 7.54 3.77 -3.76
CA ALA A 11 6.51 4.18 -2.81
C ALA A 11 5.91 5.54 -3.20
N LYS A 12 6.73 6.48 -3.64
CA LYS A 12 6.26 7.78 -4.13
C LYS A 12 5.30 7.64 -5.31
N ALA A 13 5.51 6.60 -6.13
CA ALA A 13 4.69 6.36 -7.31
C ALA A 13 3.26 5.91 -6.99
N ILE A 14 3.02 5.26 -5.85
CA ILE A 14 1.74 4.66 -5.50
C ILE A 14 1.06 5.28 -4.27
N PHE A 15 1.81 5.95 -3.41
CA PHE A 15 1.25 6.61 -2.25
C PHE A 15 0.97 8.09 -2.54
N SER A 16 -0.19 8.56 -2.08
CA SER A 16 -0.57 9.96 -2.24
C SER A 16 0.24 10.88 -1.32
N GLY A 17 0.22 12.19 -1.59
CA GLY A 17 0.81 13.19 -0.73
C GLY A 17 0.19 13.28 0.68
N GLY A 18 -0.98 12.67 0.88
CA GLY A 18 -1.63 12.55 2.19
C GLY A 18 -1.15 11.35 3.01
N MET A 19 -0.24 10.54 2.48
CA MET A 19 0.33 9.42 3.22
C MET A 19 1.16 9.91 4.40
N ILE A 20 0.97 9.26 5.55
CA ILE A 20 1.74 9.51 6.77
C ILE A 20 2.68 8.34 6.99
N ALA A 21 3.98 8.64 7.03
CA ALA A 21 5.00 7.67 7.39
C ALA A 21 5.67 8.13 8.69
N ALA A 22 5.38 7.44 9.78
CA ALA A 22 5.91 7.77 11.09
C ALA A 22 6.71 6.60 11.66
N GLY A 23 7.84 6.90 12.25
CA GLY A 23 8.66 5.91 12.93
C GLY A 23 9.42 6.54 14.09
N ASN A 24 9.80 5.71 15.05
CA ASN A 24 10.54 6.15 16.24
C ASN A 24 9.84 7.25 17.04
N VAL A 25 8.51 7.18 17.12
CA VAL A 25 7.70 8.10 17.92
C VAL A 25 7.94 7.81 19.40
N ARG A 26 8.39 8.81 20.16
CA ARG A 26 8.70 8.66 21.58
C ARG A 26 7.94 9.62 22.48
N GLU A 27 7.48 10.72 21.91
CA GLU A 27 6.76 11.75 22.65
C GLU A 27 5.26 11.46 22.62
N GLU A 28 4.60 11.64 23.78
CA GLU A 28 3.17 11.42 23.91
C GLU A 28 2.35 12.33 23.00
N ASP A 29 2.76 13.59 22.86
CA ASP A 29 2.10 14.56 21.99
C ASP A 29 2.18 14.14 20.51
N GLU A 30 3.32 13.61 20.08
CA GLU A 30 3.48 13.08 18.71
C GLU A 30 2.59 11.86 18.47
N LEU A 31 2.52 10.96 19.45
CA LEU A 31 1.65 9.79 19.40
C LEU A 31 0.18 10.20 19.29
N ASN A 32 -0.25 11.15 20.09
CA ASN A 32 -1.62 11.69 20.07
C ASN A 32 -1.96 12.32 18.72
N LYS A 33 -1.03 13.08 18.12
CA LYS A 33 -1.20 13.66 16.78
C LYS A 33 -1.36 12.56 15.71
N ILE A 34 -0.53 11.54 15.74
CA ILE A 34 -0.61 10.41 14.79
C ILE A 34 -1.95 9.68 14.94
N CYS A 35 -2.40 9.39 16.16
CA CYS A 35 -3.69 8.76 16.40
C CYS A 35 -4.84 9.61 15.87
N THR A 36 -4.82 10.92 16.12
CA THR A 36 -5.83 11.86 15.62
C THR A 36 -5.87 11.89 14.11
N MET A 37 -4.71 11.93 13.45
CA MET A 37 -4.61 11.89 11.98
C MET A 37 -5.11 10.57 11.42
N ALA A 38 -4.80 9.45 12.06
CA ALA A 38 -5.27 8.12 11.64
C ALA A 38 -6.80 8.02 11.71
N VAL A 39 -7.42 8.48 12.78
CA VAL A 39 -8.88 8.50 12.93
C VAL A 39 -9.52 9.42 11.89
N SER A 40 -8.95 10.60 11.67
CA SER A 40 -9.45 11.55 10.66
C SER A 40 -9.37 10.95 9.25
N ASN A 41 -8.27 10.30 8.89
CA ASN A 41 -8.12 9.65 7.60
C ASN A 41 -9.11 8.50 7.42
N LEU A 42 -9.34 7.70 8.45
CA LEU A 42 -10.32 6.62 8.41
C LEU A 42 -11.74 7.16 8.20
N ASN A 43 -12.13 8.21 8.92
CA ASN A 43 -13.43 8.85 8.76
C ASN A 43 -13.62 9.42 7.36
N ASN A 44 -12.62 10.07 6.80
CA ASN A 44 -12.64 10.59 5.44
C ASN A 44 -12.80 9.46 4.41
N TYR A 45 -12.13 8.34 4.61
CA TYR A 45 -12.25 7.17 3.74
C TYR A 45 -13.66 6.57 3.79
N ILE A 46 -14.23 6.42 4.99
CA ILE A 46 -15.59 5.90 5.17
C ILE A 46 -16.60 6.83 4.50
N ASP A 47 -16.48 8.16 4.66
CA ASP A 47 -17.36 9.13 4.03
C ASP A 47 -17.29 9.07 2.51
N LYS A 48 -16.11 8.90 1.93
CA LYS A 48 -15.92 8.73 0.49
C LYS A 48 -16.63 7.46 -0.01
N ILE A 49 -16.53 6.35 0.71
CA ILE A 49 -17.23 5.10 0.35
C ILE A 49 -18.76 5.30 0.38
N LYS A 50 -19.28 5.92 1.45
CA LYS A 50 -20.72 6.17 1.60
C LYS A 50 -21.30 7.08 0.52
N ASN A 51 -20.52 8.06 0.08
CA ASN A 51 -20.93 9.06 -0.88
C ASN A 51 -20.51 8.72 -2.32
N HIS A 52 -19.91 7.55 -2.53
CA HIS A 52 -19.50 7.11 -3.86
C HIS A 52 -20.73 6.80 -4.70
N GLU A 53 -20.97 7.61 -5.72
CA GLU A 53 -22.03 7.43 -6.72
C GLU A 53 -21.37 7.12 -8.07
N GLY A 54 -21.84 6.06 -8.70
CA GLY A 54 -21.45 5.70 -10.05
C GLY A 54 -20.65 4.40 -10.14
N GLU A 55 -20.66 3.84 -11.34
CA GLU A 55 -19.90 2.65 -11.68
C GLU A 55 -18.49 3.04 -12.10
N ALA A 56 -17.48 2.42 -11.50
CA ALA A 56 -16.11 2.57 -11.96
C ALA A 56 -15.92 1.88 -13.31
N ASP A 57 -15.21 2.51 -14.25
CA ASP A 57 -14.77 1.85 -15.47
C ASP A 57 -13.83 0.69 -15.10
N MET A 58 -14.22 -0.54 -15.44
CA MET A 58 -13.46 -1.73 -15.10
C MET A 58 -12.04 -1.69 -15.70
N LYS A 59 -11.87 -1.17 -16.90
CA LYS A 59 -10.54 -1.05 -17.53
C LYS A 59 -9.61 -0.13 -16.74
N GLU A 60 -10.12 0.99 -16.27
CA GLU A 60 -9.35 1.92 -15.45
C GLU A 60 -9.04 1.33 -14.06
N VAL A 61 -9.95 0.58 -13.47
CA VAL A 61 -9.73 -0.13 -12.20
C VAL A 61 -8.62 -1.17 -12.35
N ILE A 62 -8.65 -1.98 -13.39
CA ILE A 62 -7.62 -2.99 -13.67
C ILE A 62 -6.26 -2.34 -13.90
N LYS A 63 -6.23 -1.27 -14.67
CA LYS A 63 -5.00 -0.50 -14.94
C LYS A 63 -4.40 0.05 -13.64
N ALA A 64 -5.22 0.64 -12.79
CA ALA A 64 -4.77 1.17 -11.50
C ALA A 64 -4.29 0.06 -10.58
N GLN A 65 -4.98 -1.07 -10.53
CA GLN A 65 -4.59 -2.23 -9.73
C GLN A 65 -3.25 -2.81 -10.20
N ASN A 66 -3.06 -2.97 -11.49
CA ASN A 66 -1.81 -3.49 -12.05
C ASN A 66 -0.64 -2.52 -11.84
N TYR A 67 -0.89 -1.23 -11.95
CA TYR A 67 0.10 -0.20 -11.63
C TYR A 67 0.57 -0.30 -10.17
N TYR A 68 -0.37 -0.45 -9.24
CA TYR A 68 -0.07 -0.66 -7.84
C TYR A 68 0.76 -1.93 -7.60
N SER A 69 0.33 -3.05 -8.18
CA SER A 69 1.02 -4.34 -8.05
C SER A 69 2.44 -4.29 -8.63
N GLU A 70 2.62 -3.68 -9.79
CA GLU A 70 3.93 -3.49 -10.40
C GLU A 70 4.89 -2.75 -9.47
N HIS A 71 4.44 -1.67 -8.85
CA HIS A 71 5.27 -0.88 -7.97
C HIS A 71 5.50 -1.57 -6.63
N GLN A 72 4.53 -2.28 -6.10
CA GLN A 72 4.70 -3.08 -4.88
C GLN A 72 5.68 -4.25 -5.06
N GLN A 73 5.77 -4.82 -6.25
CA GLN A 73 6.78 -5.84 -6.55
C GLN A 73 8.21 -5.31 -6.48
N LYS A 74 8.39 -4.00 -6.56
CA LYS A 74 9.69 -3.34 -6.36
C LYS A 74 10.02 -3.08 -4.88
N ASN A 75 9.08 -3.33 -3.97
CA ASN A 75 9.27 -3.15 -2.54
C ASN A 75 10.24 -4.21 -2.00
N PRO A 76 11.40 -3.82 -1.46
CA PRO A 76 12.39 -4.78 -0.98
C PRO A 76 12.08 -5.37 0.39
N HIS A 77 11.14 -4.81 1.14
CA HIS A 77 10.90 -5.19 2.53
C HIS A 77 10.27 -6.56 2.67
N THR A 78 9.24 -6.86 1.88
CA THR A 78 8.55 -8.15 1.93
C THR A 78 9.48 -9.32 1.60
N PRO A 79 10.26 -9.30 0.50
CA PRO A 79 11.24 -10.33 0.22
C PRO A 79 12.29 -10.50 1.33
N ARG A 80 12.76 -9.41 1.92
CA ARG A 80 13.74 -9.47 3.02
C ARG A 80 13.19 -10.17 4.25
N VAL A 81 11.95 -9.88 4.62
CA VAL A 81 11.31 -10.55 5.77
C VAL A 81 11.18 -12.04 5.49
N MET A 82 10.71 -12.42 4.31
CA MET A 82 10.57 -13.82 3.94
C MET A 82 11.91 -14.55 3.90
N GLN A 83 12.96 -13.91 3.39
CA GLN A 83 14.31 -14.45 3.39
C GLN A 83 14.83 -14.65 4.81
N SER A 84 14.56 -13.74 5.72
CA SER A 84 14.94 -13.86 7.14
C SER A 84 14.23 -15.02 7.83
N LEU A 85 13.07 -15.42 7.33
CA LEU A 85 12.31 -16.59 7.81
C LEU A 85 12.78 -17.91 7.19
N GLY A 86 13.77 -17.87 6.29
CA GLY A 86 14.35 -19.06 5.70
C GLY A 86 13.64 -19.58 4.45
N LEU A 87 12.77 -18.79 3.82
CA LEU A 87 12.09 -19.19 2.59
C LEU A 87 13.06 -19.14 1.39
N PRO A 88 12.97 -20.13 0.45
CA PRO A 88 13.76 -20.13 -0.78
C PRO A 88 13.41 -18.91 -1.67
N GLU A 89 14.39 -18.41 -2.41
CA GLU A 89 14.22 -17.24 -3.27
C GLU A 89 13.13 -17.44 -4.34
N GLU A 90 13.03 -18.62 -4.90
CA GLU A 90 12.01 -18.95 -5.90
C GLU A 90 10.59 -18.87 -5.32
N ASP A 91 10.40 -19.39 -4.10
CA ASP A 91 9.13 -19.34 -3.40
C ASP A 91 8.75 -17.90 -3.03
N ILE A 92 9.72 -17.09 -2.63
CA ILE A 92 9.51 -15.67 -2.33
C ILE A 92 9.02 -14.92 -3.57
N LYS A 93 9.66 -15.13 -4.73
CA LYS A 93 9.27 -14.51 -5.99
C LYS A 93 7.84 -14.89 -6.39
N LEU A 94 7.53 -16.18 -6.35
CA LEU A 94 6.18 -16.67 -6.67
C LEU A 94 5.13 -16.11 -5.71
N PHE A 95 5.42 -16.07 -4.43
CA PHE A 95 4.49 -15.55 -3.44
C PHE A 95 4.20 -14.06 -3.66
N CYS A 96 5.23 -13.26 -3.93
CA CYS A 96 5.06 -11.83 -4.18
C CYS A 96 4.30 -11.54 -5.48
N SER A 97 4.57 -12.28 -6.55
CA SER A 97 3.93 -12.05 -7.85
C SER A 97 2.53 -12.65 -7.97
N ASP A 98 2.29 -13.82 -7.36
CA ASP A 98 1.06 -14.57 -7.60
C ASP A 98 0.03 -14.41 -6.48
N ASN A 99 0.47 -14.19 -5.25
CA ASN A 99 -0.41 -14.12 -4.09
C ASN A 99 -0.58 -12.71 -3.51
N LEU A 100 0.52 -11.96 -3.32
CA LEU A 100 0.47 -10.64 -2.70
C LEU A 100 0.12 -9.52 -3.68
N PHE A 101 0.81 -9.48 -4.82
CA PHE A 101 0.68 -8.38 -5.78
C PHE A 101 0.50 -8.92 -7.20
N PRO A 102 -0.56 -9.71 -7.46
CA PRO A 102 -0.80 -10.27 -8.78
C PRO A 102 -1.26 -9.22 -9.77
N PHE A 103 -0.96 -9.44 -11.05
CA PHE A 103 -1.62 -8.73 -12.13
C PHE A 103 -2.97 -9.37 -12.42
N VAL A 104 -3.93 -8.55 -12.79
CA VAL A 104 -5.28 -8.99 -13.12
C VAL A 104 -5.64 -8.63 -14.57
N SER A 105 -6.57 -9.36 -15.15
CA SER A 105 -7.10 -9.08 -16.49
C SER A 105 -8.63 -9.05 -16.46
N GLU A 106 -9.23 -8.48 -17.50
CA GLU A 106 -10.69 -8.40 -17.63
C GLU A 106 -11.38 -9.78 -17.64
N ASN A 107 -10.65 -10.82 -18.04
CA ASN A 107 -11.16 -12.17 -18.20
C ASN A 107 -10.97 -13.05 -16.96
N GLN A 108 -10.37 -12.53 -15.91
CA GLN A 108 -10.18 -13.29 -14.68
C GLN A 108 -11.45 -13.22 -13.82
N PRO A 109 -11.99 -14.38 -13.38
CA PRO A 109 -13.08 -14.35 -12.44
C PRO A 109 -12.59 -13.83 -11.09
N TYR A 110 -13.29 -12.84 -10.57
CA TYR A 110 -13.11 -12.39 -9.20
C TYR A 110 -13.83 -13.35 -8.27
N LEU A 111 -13.12 -13.81 -7.30
CA LEU A 111 -13.70 -14.62 -6.24
C LEU A 111 -14.57 -13.78 -5.32
#